data_be40e514f2c1a87c2beee7941fe97b63
#
_entry.id   be40e514f2c1a87c2beee7941fe97b63
#
_cell.length_a   1.000
_cell.length_b   1.000
_cell.length_c   1.000
_cell.angle_alpha   90.00
_cell.angle_beta   90.00
_cell.angle_gamma   90.00
#
_symmetry.space_group_name_H-M   'P 1'
#
loop_
_entity.id
_entity.type
_entity.pdbx_description
1 polymer ?
#
loop_
_entity_poly.entity_id
_entity_poly.type
_entity_poly.pdbx_seq_one_letter_code
_entity_poly.pdbx_strand_id
1 'polypeptide(L)'
;ENFSATLSGLKINTPYYIRAYVYGNSRYTYSETFTSTIEITDINEQLKNYVAPEYEDNYASIASWSNRTQWNLANVHDPSVVLAEDGYYYMYQTDASYGNAHTGHGHFHARRSKDLVNWEYLGGTMPKLPDWVMPKLNEIRKAMGLETSAAAESDFGYWAPNVQKVKNGLYRMYYSIVVPGYLDGGTGATAWSERAFIGMMENSNPANNSDWVDKGYVVTNASDKGLNFNIPSTQYDNCYYKWNAIDPSYIITPENTHWLIYGSWHSGIVAMELNVETGMPKQDLGVPWAEGSAPAEYGQLIATRDINNRWQASEGPEIIYNAETGYYYLFVAYDALDIPYNTRVCRSKSITG
;
A
#
# COMPACT_ATOMS: atom_id res chain seq x y z
N GLU A 1 -5.03 -8.69 -59.78
CA GLU A 1 -3.73 -9.20 -59.30
C GLU A 1 -3.55 -8.77 -57.85
N ASN A 2 -3.14 -9.71 -57.00
CA ASN A 2 -2.78 -9.41 -55.62
C ASN A 2 -1.29 -9.08 -55.54
N PHE A 3 -0.91 -8.06 -54.80
CA PHE A 3 0.45 -7.75 -54.55
C PHE A 3 0.66 -7.59 -53.03
N SER A 4 1.87 -7.80 -52.58
CA SER A 4 2.29 -7.59 -51.21
C SER A 4 3.57 -6.77 -51.17
N ALA A 5 3.74 -5.96 -50.14
CA ALA A 5 4.95 -5.20 -49.88
C ALA A 5 5.29 -5.30 -48.41
N THR A 6 6.58 -5.39 -48.11
CA THR A 6 7.09 -5.34 -46.77
C THR A 6 7.62 -3.93 -46.44
N LEU A 7 7.15 -3.32 -45.40
CA LEU A 7 7.64 -2.06 -44.91
C LEU A 7 8.67 -2.35 -43.78
N SER A 8 9.81 -1.68 -43.83
CA SER A 8 10.87 -1.79 -42.81
C SER A 8 11.25 -0.42 -42.28
N GLY A 9 11.93 -0.40 -41.11
CA GLY A 9 12.39 0.83 -40.48
C GLY A 9 11.26 1.67 -39.85
N LEU A 10 10.12 1.04 -39.59
CA LEU A 10 9.01 1.71 -38.93
C LEU A 10 9.29 1.87 -37.43
N LYS A 11 8.85 2.98 -36.85
CA LYS A 11 8.95 3.25 -35.41
C LYS A 11 7.73 2.68 -34.68
N ILE A 12 7.98 2.13 -33.50
CA ILE A 12 6.95 1.62 -32.60
C ILE A 12 6.07 2.78 -32.11
N ASN A 13 4.80 2.47 -31.83
CA ASN A 13 3.80 3.41 -31.33
C ASN A 13 3.65 4.68 -32.19
N THR A 14 4.01 4.59 -33.46
CA THR A 14 3.87 5.69 -34.42
C THR A 14 2.77 5.33 -35.40
N PRO A 15 1.71 6.15 -35.54
CA PRO A 15 0.69 5.89 -36.54
C PRO A 15 1.24 6.10 -37.97
N TYR A 16 1.06 5.12 -38.81
CA TYR A 16 1.43 5.16 -40.21
C TYR A 16 0.16 5.18 -41.09
N TYR A 17 0.18 6.06 -42.05
CA TYR A 17 -0.87 6.19 -43.06
C TYR A 17 -0.39 5.58 -44.35
N ILE A 18 -0.96 4.44 -44.73
CA ILE A 18 -0.49 3.61 -45.84
C ILE A 18 -1.51 3.65 -46.99
N ARG A 19 -1.03 3.88 -48.18
CA ARG A 19 -1.83 3.78 -49.42
C ARG A 19 -1.09 3.00 -50.48
N ALA A 20 -1.80 2.13 -51.18
CA ALA A 20 -1.31 1.56 -52.40
C ALA A 20 -1.54 2.55 -53.57
N TYR A 21 -0.72 2.47 -54.59
CA TYR A 21 -0.95 3.24 -55.79
C TYR A 21 -0.70 2.42 -57.07
N VAL A 22 -1.36 2.81 -58.14
CA VAL A 22 -1.08 2.35 -59.48
C VAL A 22 -0.71 3.56 -60.33
N TYR A 23 0.34 3.39 -61.13
CA TYR A 23 0.74 4.41 -62.09
C TYR A 23 0.44 3.94 -63.50
N GLY A 24 -0.36 4.71 -64.22
CA GLY A 24 -0.70 4.44 -65.61
C GLY A 24 -1.22 5.72 -66.30
N ASN A 25 -1.05 5.81 -67.61
CA ASN A 25 -1.46 6.98 -68.38
C ASN A 25 -0.95 8.32 -67.80
N SER A 26 0.28 8.33 -67.29
CA SER A 26 0.94 9.49 -66.66
C SER A 26 0.20 10.01 -65.41
N ARG A 27 -0.56 9.16 -64.72
CA ARG A 27 -1.27 9.50 -63.47
C ARG A 27 -1.10 8.44 -62.41
N TYR A 28 -1.08 8.89 -61.13
CA TYR A 28 -1.19 8.04 -59.96
C TYR A 28 -2.65 7.90 -59.55
N THR A 29 -3.06 6.68 -59.28
CA THR A 29 -4.37 6.38 -58.66
C THR A 29 -4.06 5.69 -57.35
N TYR A 30 -4.58 6.22 -56.23
CA TYR A 30 -4.31 5.75 -54.86
C TYR A 30 -5.51 4.95 -54.35
N SER A 31 -5.21 3.96 -53.50
CA SER A 31 -6.22 3.32 -52.68
C SER A 31 -6.72 4.26 -51.58
N GLU A 32 -7.72 3.83 -50.84
CA GLU A 32 -8.03 4.39 -49.56
C GLU A 32 -6.80 4.31 -48.62
N THR A 33 -6.75 5.21 -47.64
CA THR A 33 -5.69 5.23 -46.65
C THR A 33 -6.01 4.26 -45.51
N PHE A 34 -5.09 3.36 -45.22
CA PHE A 34 -5.10 2.53 -44.03
C PHE A 34 -4.25 3.18 -42.96
N THR A 35 -4.75 3.18 -41.74
CA THR A 35 -3.95 3.57 -40.56
C THR A 35 -3.52 2.32 -39.83
N SER A 36 -2.24 2.21 -39.53
CA SER A 36 -1.69 1.11 -38.73
C SER A 36 -0.66 1.64 -37.78
N THR A 37 -0.62 1.04 -36.60
CA THR A 37 0.41 1.29 -35.57
C THR A 37 1.10 -0.02 -35.28
N ILE A 38 2.43 0.01 -35.20
CA ILE A 38 3.18 -1.18 -34.79
C ILE A 38 3.13 -1.23 -33.27
N GLU A 39 2.50 -2.27 -32.76
CA GLU A 39 2.50 -2.58 -31.34
C GLU A 39 3.48 -3.71 -31.06
N ILE A 40 4.28 -3.57 -30.01
CA ILE A 40 5.10 -4.66 -29.51
C ILE A 40 4.24 -5.45 -28.52
N THR A 41 3.93 -6.68 -28.83
CA THR A 41 3.15 -7.58 -27.97
C THR A 41 4.02 -8.30 -26.94
N ASP A 42 5.32 -8.45 -27.20
CA ASP A 42 6.26 -9.01 -26.23
C ASP A 42 6.67 -7.94 -25.19
N ILE A 43 6.36 -8.19 -23.93
CA ILE A 43 6.67 -7.27 -22.83
C ILE A 43 8.18 -7.00 -22.69
N ASN A 44 9.03 -7.98 -22.98
CA ASN A 44 10.48 -7.79 -22.91
C ASN A 44 10.97 -6.85 -24.00
N GLU A 45 10.38 -6.92 -25.19
CA GLU A 45 10.70 -5.99 -26.28
C GLU A 45 10.14 -4.58 -25.99
N GLN A 46 8.98 -4.47 -25.34
CA GLN A 46 8.47 -3.18 -24.88
C GLN A 46 9.41 -2.55 -23.86
N LEU A 47 9.91 -3.33 -22.89
CA LEU A 47 10.83 -2.85 -21.85
C LEU A 47 12.19 -2.43 -22.44
N LYS A 48 12.73 -3.17 -23.43
CA LYS A 48 13.98 -2.79 -24.11
C LYS A 48 13.86 -1.46 -24.87
N ASN A 49 12.69 -1.17 -25.39
CA ASN A 49 12.42 0.02 -26.20
C ASN A 49 11.74 1.14 -25.41
N TYR A 50 11.49 0.92 -24.11
CA TYR A 50 10.90 1.93 -23.26
C TYR A 50 11.84 3.11 -23.07
N VAL A 51 11.34 4.29 -23.38
CA VAL A 51 12.01 5.55 -23.09
C VAL A 51 11.18 6.24 -22.01
N ALA A 52 11.76 6.41 -20.84
CA ALA A 52 11.09 7.12 -19.75
C ALA A 52 10.82 8.58 -20.20
N PRO A 53 9.61 9.08 -19.98
CA PRO A 53 9.33 10.50 -20.24
C PRO A 53 10.18 11.37 -19.31
N GLU A 54 10.66 12.48 -19.84
CA GLU A 54 11.34 13.50 -19.03
C GLU A 54 10.31 14.49 -18.49
N TYR A 55 10.36 14.74 -17.19
CA TYR A 55 9.53 15.73 -16.51
C TYR A 55 10.40 16.77 -15.82
N GLU A 56 9.88 17.99 -15.71
CA GLU A 56 10.53 19.02 -14.92
C GLU A 56 10.46 18.63 -13.43
N ASP A 57 11.63 18.55 -12.78
CA ASP A 57 11.72 18.32 -11.34
C ASP A 57 11.72 19.67 -10.60
N ASN A 58 10.54 20.08 -10.16
CA ASN A 58 10.33 21.33 -9.43
C ASN A 58 10.89 21.29 -8.00
N TYR A 59 11.31 20.12 -7.51
CA TYR A 59 11.77 19.91 -6.14
C TYR A 59 13.27 19.63 -6.02
N ALA A 60 14.00 19.52 -7.13
CA ALA A 60 15.43 19.22 -7.12
C ALA A 60 16.25 20.16 -6.21
N SER A 61 15.89 21.42 -6.14
CA SER A 61 16.58 22.43 -5.32
C SER A 61 16.41 22.23 -3.81
N ILE A 62 15.37 21.52 -3.37
CA ILE A 62 15.07 21.24 -1.96
C ILE A 62 15.18 19.76 -1.60
N ALA A 63 15.65 18.90 -2.50
CA ALA A 63 15.69 17.44 -2.31
C ALA A 63 16.64 16.96 -1.18
N SER A 64 17.61 17.77 -0.78
CA SER A 64 18.52 17.37 0.30
C SER A 64 17.84 17.29 1.66
N TRP A 65 18.30 16.38 2.51
CA TRP A 65 17.78 16.20 3.89
C TRP A 65 17.83 17.49 4.73
N SER A 66 18.83 18.35 4.49
CA SER A 66 18.94 19.66 5.18
C SER A 66 17.77 20.60 4.87
N ASN A 67 17.10 20.41 3.75
CA ASN A 67 15.95 21.21 3.32
C ASN A 67 14.58 20.59 3.68
N ARG A 68 14.54 19.50 4.46
CA ARG A 68 13.31 18.74 4.70
C ARG A 68 12.14 19.56 5.24
N THR A 69 12.39 20.64 5.98
CA THR A 69 11.34 21.54 6.45
C THR A 69 10.62 22.30 5.32
N GLN A 70 11.20 22.31 4.12
CA GLN A 70 10.64 22.92 2.93
C GLN A 70 9.89 21.93 2.04
N TRP A 71 9.97 20.62 2.34
CA TRP A 71 9.39 19.59 1.47
C TRP A 71 7.87 19.67 1.39
N ASN A 72 7.19 19.94 2.51
CA ASN A 72 5.73 20.10 2.51
C ASN A 72 5.04 18.97 1.71
N LEU A 73 4.30 19.36 0.66
CA LEU A 73 3.57 18.43 -0.19
C LEU A 73 4.46 17.55 -1.09
N ALA A 74 5.74 17.87 -1.23
CA ALA A 74 6.69 16.98 -1.91
C ALA A 74 7.06 15.75 -1.07
N ASN A 75 6.82 15.80 0.26
CA ASN A 75 7.07 14.68 1.15
C ASN A 75 5.91 13.68 1.07
N VAL A 76 6.14 12.58 0.39
CA VAL A 76 5.20 11.47 0.23
C VAL A 76 5.83 10.20 0.77
N HIS A 77 5.10 9.47 1.63
CA HIS A 77 5.52 8.21 2.20
C HIS A 77 4.39 7.18 2.13
N ASP A 78 4.70 5.93 1.82
CA ASP A 78 3.75 4.82 1.64
C ASP A 78 2.55 5.19 0.75
N PRO A 79 2.75 5.65 -0.49
CA PRO A 79 1.64 6.05 -1.34
C PRO A 79 0.83 4.84 -1.82
N SER A 80 -0.48 4.91 -1.66
CA SER A 80 -1.43 3.97 -2.27
C SER A 80 -2.32 4.70 -3.27
N VAL A 81 -2.43 4.18 -4.49
CA VAL A 81 -3.09 4.85 -5.61
C VAL A 81 -4.23 3.99 -6.17
N VAL A 82 -5.37 4.61 -6.41
CA VAL A 82 -6.51 3.97 -7.06
C VAL A 82 -7.05 4.83 -8.19
N LEU A 83 -7.38 4.21 -9.32
CA LEU A 83 -8.12 4.87 -10.42
C LEU A 83 -9.62 4.83 -10.12
N ALA A 84 -10.24 6.00 -10.03
CA ALA A 84 -11.65 6.14 -9.74
C ALA A 84 -12.51 6.24 -11.03
N GLU A 85 -13.83 6.17 -10.85
CA GLU A 85 -14.80 6.17 -11.95
C GLU A 85 -14.84 7.50 -12.71
N ASP A 86 -14.45 8.59 -12.08
CA ASP A 86 -14.32 9.91 -12.71
C ASP A 86 -13.06 10.06 -13.58
N GLY A 87 -12.24 8.99 -13.64
CA GLY A 87 -11.01 8.92 -14.39
C GLY A 87 -9.86 9.71 -13.77
N TYR A 88 -9.95 10.04 -12.48
CA TYR A 88 -8.81 10.52 -11.69
C TYR A 88 -8.14 9.36 -10.95
N TYR A 89 -6.84 9.44 -10.79
CA TYR A 89 -6.08 8.70 -9.82
C TYR A 89 -6.13 9.42 -8.48
N TYR A 90 -6.45 8.70 -7.42
CA TYR A 90 -6.44 9.21 -6.05
C TYR A 90 -5.32 8.52 -5.29
N MET A 91 -4.46 9.28 -4.64
CA MET A 91 -3.34 8.81 -3.84
C MET A 91 -3.57 9.19 -2.38
N TYR A 92 -3.31 8.25 -1.50
CA TYR A 92 -3.34 8.40 -0.05
C TYR A 92 -1.98 8.03 0.51
N GLN A 93 -1.59 8.63 1.63
CA GLN A 93 -0.24 8.47 2.18
C GLN A 93 -0.20 8.45 3.70
N THR A 94 0.92 7.96 4.24
CA THR A 94 1.33 8.10 5.65
C THR A 94 1.45 9.57 6.05
N ASP A 95 1.18 9.87 7.33
CA ASP A 95 1.37 11.20 7.93
C ASP A 95 2.86 11.54 8.16
N ALA A 96 3.74 11.16 7.27
CA ALA A 96 5.16 11.50 7.31
C ALA A 96 5.37 12.89 6.71
N SER A 97 5.08 13.93 7.50
CA SER A 97 5.11 15.30 7.00
C SER A 97 6.27 16.09 7.56
N TYR A 98 7.10 16.60 6.67
CA TYR A 98 8.02 17.69 6.96
C TYR A 98 7.48 19.01 6.40
N GLY A 99 7.61 20.09 7.18
CA GLY A 99 6.97 21.35 6.88
C GLY A 99 5.58 21.44 7.50
N ASN A 100 4.74 22.35 7.04
CA ASN A 100 3.47 22.68 7.67
C ASN A 100 2.25 22.59 6.75
N ALA A 101 2.41 22.14 5.51
CA ALA A 101 1.31 22.09 4.55
C ALA A 101 0.17 21.13 4.95
N HIS A 102 0.45 20.15 5.80
CA HIS A 102 -0.54 19.21 6.31
C HIS A 102 -1.15 19.60 7.67
N THR A 103 -0.62 20.62 8.32
CA THR A 103 -1.04 21.02 9.69
C THR A 103 -2.53 21.38 9.72
N GLY A 104 -3.28 20.74 10.60
CA GLY A 104 -4.71 20.99 10.78
C GLY A 104 -5.63 20.38 9.72
N HIS A 105 -5.10 19.53 8.82
CA HIS A 105 -5.87 18.89 7.75
C HIS A 105 -6.27 17.45 8.04
N GLY A 106 -6.07 16.95 9.26
CA GLY A 106 -6.36 15.55 9.65
C GLY A 106 -5.26 14.60 9.18
N HIS A 107 -5.62 13.33 8.98
CA HIS A 107 -4.71 12.22 8.73
C HIS A 107 -4.96 11.56 7.37
N PHE A 108 -4.00 10.76 6.91
CA PHE A 108 -4.02 10.08 5.60
C PHE A 108 -4.32 11.04 4.46
N HIS A 109 -3.34 11.87 4.17
CA HIS A 109 -3.46 12.95 3.19
C HIS A 109 -3.69 12.42 1.78
N ALA A 110 -4.66 13.03 1.11
CA ALA A 110 -5.08 12.65 -0.23
C ALA A 110 -4.63 13.65 -1.29
N ARG A 111 -4.38 13.14 -2.47
CA ARG A 111 -4.15 13.88 -3.71
C ARG A 111 -4.87 13.22 -4.86
N ARG A 112 -5.15 13.97 -5.92
CA ARG A 112 -5.64 13.42 -7.18
C ARG A 112 -4.84 13.89 -8.37
N SER A 113 -4.84 13.08 -9.43
CA SER A 113 -4.16 13.36 -10.69
C SER A 113 -4.90 12.75 -11.88
N LYS A 114 -4.73 13.35 -13.07
CA LYS A 114 -5.16 12.77 -14.35
C LYS A 114 -4.04 12.00 -15.05
N ASP A 115 -2.80 12.27 -14.71
CA ASP A 115 -1.61 11.86 -15.48
C ASP A 115 -0.52 11.21 -14.61
N LEU A 116 -0.76 11.06 -13.29
CA LEU A 116 0.20 10.56 -12.29
C LEU A 116 1.45 11.44 -12.10
N VAL A 117 1.48 12.62 -12.71
CA VAL A 117 2.59 13.58 -12.65
C VAL A 117 2.15 14.84 -11.90
N ASN A 118 1.03 15.41 -12.31
CA ASN A 118 0.50 16.62 -11.72
C ASN A 118 -0.56 16.27 -10.67
N TRP A 119 -0.29 16.59 -9.41
CA TRP A 119 -1.11 16.21 -8.27
C TRP A 119 -1.75 17.41 -7.59
N GLU A 120 -3.06 17.36 -7.41
CA GLU A 120 -3.83 18.32 -6.62
C GLU A 120 -4.04 17.77 -5.20
N TYR A 121 -3.69 18.56 -4.19
CA TYR A 121 -3.87 18.21 -2.78
C TYR A 121 -5.33 18.39 -2.34
N LEU A 122 -5.88 17.38 -1.64
CA LEU A 122 -7.29 17.33 -1.23
C LEU A 122 -7.50 17.42 0.30
N GLY A 123 -6.42 17.43 1.08
CA GLY A 123 -6.48 17.35 2.55
C GLY A 123 -6.48 15.92 3.08
N GLY A 124 -6.63 15.79 4.40
CA GLY A 124 -6.72 14.49 5.07
C GLY A 124 -8.08 13.82 4.88
N THR A 125 -8.10 12.51 4.98
CA THR A 125 -9.32 11.69 4.87
C THR A 125 -9.95 11.37 6.22
N MET A 126 -9.15 11.43 7.29
CA MET A 126 -9.53 11.11 8.65
C MET A 126 -9.33 12.35 9.54
N PRO A 127 -10.39 12.94 10.09
CA PRO A 127 -10.27 14.22 10.82
C PRO A 127 -9.65 14.08 12.21
N LYS A 128 -9.71 12.90 12.82
CA LYS A 128 -9.23 12.63 14.19
C LYS A 128 -8.95 11.14 14.39
N LEU A 129 -8.33 10.79 15.51
CA LEU A 129 -8.18 9.39 15.94
C LEU A 129 -9.57 8.70 15.98
N PRO A 130 -9.74 7.52 15.38
CA PRO A 130 -11.01 6.79 15.43
C PRO A 130 -11.44 6.47 16.86
N ASP A 131 -12.74 6.66 17.14
CA ASP A 131 -13.29 6.52 18.50
C ASP A 131 -13.13 5.11 19.09
N TRP A 132 -12.90 4.09 18.27
CA TRP A 132 -12.67 2.71 18.70
C TRP A 132 -11.25 2.42 19.21
N VAL A 133 -10.26 3.25 18.85
CA VAL A 133 -8.84 2.95 19.11
C VAL A 133 -8.55 2.86 20.61
N MET A 134 -8.90 3.89 21.39
CA MET A 134 -8.63 3.91 22.82
C MET A 134 -9.39 2.83 23.60
N PRO A 135 -10.70 2.59 23.35
CA PRO A 135 -11.39 1.47 23.96
C PRO A 135 -10.77 0.11 23.65
N LYS A 136 -10.39 -0.15 22.38
CA LYS A 136 -9.76 -1.42 21.99
C LYS A 136 -8.37 -1.58 22.61
N LEU A 137 -7.56 -0.52 22.64
CA LEU A 137 -6.27 -0.51 23.29
C LEU A 137 -6.40 -0.88 24.78
N ASN A 138 -7.33 -0.23 25.49
CA ASN A 138 -7.50 -0.45 26.92
C ASN A 138 -8.15 -1.82 27.26
N GLU A 139 -8.98 -2.36 26.34
CA GLU A 139 -9.45 -3.75 26.42
C GLU A 139 -8.26 -4.73 26.44
N ILE A 140 -7.34 -4.56 25.49
CA ILE A 140 -6.16 -5.42 25.37
C ILE A 140 -5.20 -5.22 26.55
N ARG A 141 -4.91 -3.98 26.92
CA ARG A 141 -4.05 -3.68 28.09
C ARG A 141 -4.61 -4.33 29.37
N LYS A 142 -5.91 -4.25 29.58
CA LYS A 142 -6.57 -4.91 30.70
C LYS A 142 -6.40 -6.45 30.65
N ALA A 143 -6.56 -7.05 29.48
CA ALA A 143 -6.33 -8.49 29.31
C ALA A 143 -4.88 -8.90 29.60
N MET A 144 -3.94 -7.98 29.40
CA MET A 144 -2.52 -8.16 29.71
C MET A 144 -2.15 -7.81 31.18
N GLY A 145 -3.09 -7.34 31.97
CA GLY A 145 -2.84 -6.88 33.35
C GLY A 145 -2.12 -5.53 33.44
N LEU A 146 -2.23 -4.69 32.41
CA LEU A 146 -1.63 -3.37 32.34
C LEU A 146 -2.64 -2.27 32.68
N GLU A 147 -2.11 -1.12 33.12
CA GLU A 147 -2.90 0.07 33.34
C GLU A 147 -3.44 0.64 32.01
N THR A 148 -4.51 1.44 32.11
CA THR A 148 -5.07 2.11 30.93
C THR A 148 -4.07 3.11 30.31
N SER A 149 -4.06 3.21 28.99
CA SER A 149 -3.25 4.19 28.29
C SER A 149 -3.79 5.61 28.48
N ALA A 150 -2.87 6.55 28.68
CA ALA A 150 -3.16 7.99 28.72
C ALA A 150 -2.63 8.73 27.47
N ALA A 151 -2.32 8.00 26.39
CA ALA A 151 -1.80 8.57 25.16
C ALA A 151 -2.79 9.56 24.53
N ALA A 152 -2.29 10.70 24.07
CA ALA A 152 -3.06 11.69 23.34
C ALA A 152 -3.09 11.36 21.84
N GLU A 153 -4.05 11.90 21.11
CA GLU A 153 -4.18 11.71 19.66
C GLU A 153 -2.88 12.03 18.89
N SER A 154 -2.18 13.09 19.29
CA SER A 154 -0.91 13.51 18.70
C SER A 154 0.24 12.52 18.88
N ASP A 155 0.07 11.55 19.78
CA ASP A 155 1.11 10.56 20.05
C ASP A 155 1.04 9.36 19.12
N PHE A 156 -0.09 9.17 18.42
CA PHE A 156 -0.30 8.05 17.53
C PHE A 156 0.32 8.29 16.14
N GLY A 157 0.80 7.21 15.51
CA GLY A 157 1.21 7.21 14.12
C GLY A 157 0.04 6.79 13.22
N TYR A 158 -0.11 7.45 12.07
CA TYR A 158 -1.13 7.18 11.04
C TYR A 158 -0.39 6.79 9.76
N TRP A 159 -0.24 5.47 9.52
CA TRP A 159 0.72 4.95 8.58
C TRP A 159 0.09 4.05 7.52
N ALA A 160 0.74 4.01 6.34
CA ALA A 160 0.57 3.04 5.26
C ALA A 160 -0.90 2.75 4.91
N PRO A 161 -1.69 3.73 4.45
CA PRO A 161 -3.02 3.45 3.92
C PRO A 161 -2.91 2.65 2.62
N ASN A 162 -3.80 1.68 2.43
CA ASN A 162 -3.91 0.93 1.17
C ASN A 162 -5.36 0.91 0.70
N VAL A 163 -5.60 1.41 -0.50
CA VAL A 163 -6.93 1.62 -1.06
C VAL A 163 -7.17 0.75 -2.29
N GLN A 164 -8.38 0.17 -2.38
CA GLN A 164 -8.84 -0.54 -3.56
C GLN A 164 -10.29 -0.16 -3.88
N LYS A 165 -10.61 -0.19 -5.19
CA LYS A 165 -11.98 -0.14 -5.66
C LYS A 165 -12.58 -1.53 -5.54
N VAL A 166 -13.58 -1.69 -4.66
CA VAL A 166 -14.28 -2.97 -4.43
C VAL A 166 -15.29 -3.23 -5.55
N LYS A 167 -16.07 -2.22 -5.87
CA LYS A 167 -17.07 -2.20 -6.96
C LYS A 167 -17.42 -0.76 -7.29
N ASN A 168 -18.28 -0.55 -8.27
CA ASN A 168 -18.78 0.78 -8.57
C ASN A 168 -19.49 1.38 -7.33
N GLY A 169 -19.08 2.60 -6.96
CA GLY A 169 -19.58 3.29 -5.77
C GLY A 169 -19.13 2.70 -4.44
N LEU A 170 -18.03 1.91 -4.42
CA LEU A 170 -17.44 1.43 -3.17
C LEU A 170 -15.93 1.32 -3.29
N TYR A 171 -15.23 2.15 -2.52
CA TYR A 171 -13.79 2.12 -2.28
C TYR A 171 -13.53 1.77 -0.82
N ARG A 172 -12.55 0.92 -0.59
CA ARG A 172 -12.19 0.46 0.74
C ARG A 172 -10.71 0.74 0.99
N MET A 173 -10.40 1.33 2.13
CA MET A 173 -9.05 1.67 2.56
C MET A 173 -8.77 1.01 3.90
N TYR A 174 -7.68 0.24 3.95
CA TYR A 174 -7.09 -0.22 5.21
C TYR A 174 -5.97 0.72 5.58
N TYR A 175 -5.79 0.96 6.87
CA TYR A 175 -4.80 1.90 7.40
C TYR A 175 -4.22 1.39 8.71
N SER A 176 -3.02 1.83 9.05
CA SER A 176 -2.35 1.49 10.30
C SER A 176 -2.41 2.63 11.29
N ILE A 177 -2.77 2.32 12.54
CA ILE A 177 -2.61 3.20 13.70
C ILE A 177 -1.52 2.61 14.58
N VAL A 178 -0.39 3.31 14.69
CA VAL A 178 0.73 2.89 15.54
C VAL A 178 0.57 3.52 16.92
N VAL A 179 0.47 2.67 17.93
CA VAL A 179 0.22 3.06 19.30
C VAL A 179 1.54 3.45 19.98
N PRO A 180 1.64 4.67 20.54
CA PRO A 180 2.85 5.11 21.24
C PRO A 180 2.97 4.41 22.59
N GLY A 181 4.17 4.48 23.16
CA GLY A 181 4.43 4.00 24.50
C GLY A 181 4.94 2.57 24.55
N TYR A 182 5.05 2.08 25.76
CA TYR A 182 5.74 0.85 26.06
C TYR A 182 4.96 0.04 27.07
N LEU A 183 5.04 -1.23 26.93
CA LEU A 183 4.37 -2.16 27.83
C LEU A 183 4.92 -2.11 29.25
N ASP A 184 6.18 -1.80 29.43
CA ASP A 184 6.86 -1.68 30.70
C ASP A 184 6.93 -0.25 31.27
N GLY A 185 6.24 0.71 30.63
CA GLY A 185 6.31 2.11 31.00
C GLY A 185 7.63 2.80 30.67
N GLY A 186 8.46 2.18 29.83
CA GLY A 186 9.71 2.76 29.35
C GLY A 186 9.49 4.08 28.61
N THR A 187 10.51 4.94 28.66
CA THR A 187 10.54 6.22 27.94
C THR A 187 11.84 6.33 27.16
N GLY A 188 11.79 6.85 25.95
CA GLY A 188 13.00 7.15 25.18
C GLY A 188 12.94 6.75 23.73
N ALA A 189 14.01 7.07 22.99
CA ALA A 189 14.08 6.92 21.54
C ALA A 189 14.09 5.46 21.04
N THR A 190 14.35 4.51 21.90
CA THR A 190 14.36 3.07 21.58
C THR A 190 13.00 2.41 21.75
N ALA A 191 12.11 3.09 22.37
CA ALA A 191 10.80 2.56 22.65
C ALA A 191 9.84 3.10 21.59
N TRP A 192 9.44 2.28 20.80
CA TRP A 192 8.95 2.55 19.46
C TRP A 192 7.43 2.53 19.36
N SER A 193 6.83 1.43 19.73
CA SER A 193 5.39 1.31 19.78
C SER A 193 5.00 0.17 20.69
N GLU A 194 3.89 0.33 21.40
CA GLU A 194 3.32 -0.73 22.20
C GLU A 194 2.73 -1.82 21.31
N ARG A 195 2.03 -1.42 20.26
CA ARG A 195 1.42 -2.23 19.22
C ARG A 195 0.97 -1.38 18.04
N ALA A 196 0.45 -2.02 17.02
CA ALA A 196 -0.27 -1.36 15.96
C ALA A 196 -1.67 -1.95 15.79
N PHE A 197 -2.55 -1.17 15.19
CA PHE A 197 -3.88 -1.58 14.74
C PHE A 197 -3.99 -1.35 13.24
N ILE A 198 -4.63 -2.28 12.54
CA ILE A 198 -5.20 -1.99 11.23
C ILE A 198 -6.69 -1.73 11.42
N GLY A 199 -7.12 -0.59 10.92
CA GLY A 199 -8.52 -0.21 10.78
C GLY A 199 -8.92 -0.16 9.32
N MET A 200 -10.21 0.07 9.06
CA MET A 200 -10.75 0.17 7.71
C MET A 200 -11.72 1.34 7.60
N MET A 201 -11.70 2.01 6.45
CA MET A 201 -12.71 3.00 6.09
C MET A 201 -13.21 2.77 4.67
N GLU A 202 -14.41 3.28 4.38
CA GLU A 202 -15.05 3.18 3.07
C GLU A 202 -15.52 4.54 2.57
N ASN A 203 -15.50 4.70 1.25
CA ASN A 203 -16.04 5.85 0.55
C ASN A 203 -16.75 5.39 -0.73
N SER A 204 -17.84 6.05 -1.09
CA SER A 204 -18.55 5.78 -2.34
C SER A 204 -17.96 6.53 -3.54
N ASN A 205 -17.27 7.63 -3.29
CA ASN A 205 -16.66 8.49 -4.32
C ASN A 205 -15.44 9.22 -3.76
N PRO A 206 -14.21 8.84 -4.15
CA PRO A 206 -12.98 9.49 -3.68
C PRO A 206 -12.89 11.00 -3.98
N ALA A 207 -13.65 11.51 -4.95
CA ALA A 207 -13.74 12.94 -5.21
C ALA A 207 -14.28 13.74 -4.00
N ASN A 208 -15.10 13.09 -3.17
CA ASN A 208 -15.59 13.62 -1.90
C ASN A 208 -14.67 13.13 -0.77
N ASN A 209 -13.50 13.73 -0.64
CA ASN A 209 -12.46 13.28 0.30
C ASN A 209 -12.88 13.32 1.78
N SER A 210 -13.86 14.15 2.14
CA SER A 210 -14.43 14.22 3.50
C SER A 210 -15.42 13.10 3.83
N ASP A 211 -15.84 12.29 2.84
CA ASP A 211 -16.91 11.31 3.00
C ASP A 211 -16.39 9.89 3.31
N TRP A 212 -15.10 9.78 3.66
CA TRP A 212 -14.56 8.54 4.19
C TRP A 212 -15.19 8.24 5.54
N VAL A 213 -15.78 7.06 5.65
CA VAL A 213 -16.46 6.58 6.87
C VAL A 213 -15.62 5.47 7.50
N ASP A 214 -15.14 5.71 8.70
CA ASP A 214 -14.46 4.67 9.49
C ASP A 214 -15.42 3.52 9.81
N LYS A 215 -14.96 2.29 9.57
CA LYS A 215 -15.70 1.03 9.81
C LYS A 215 -15.17 0.28 11.03
N GLY A 216 -14.09 0.77 11.61
CA GLY A 216 -13.57 0.27 12.86
C GLY A 216 -12.37 -0.65 12.74
N TYR A 217 -12.11 -1.32 13.82
CA TYR A 217 -11.01 -2.24 14.06
C TYR A 217 -11.07 -3.46 13.15
N VAL A 218 -9.93 -3.82 12.58
CA VAL A 218 -9.75 -5.03 11.75
C VAL A 218 -8.87 -6.05 12.47
N VAL A 219 -7.63 -5.67 12.80
CA VAL A 219 -6.65 -6.57 13.43
C VAL A 219 -5.61 -5.78 14.21
N THR A 220 -5.00 -6.40 15.19
CA THR A 220 -3.81 -5.93 15.89
C THR A 220 -2.71 -7.00 15.84
N ASN A 221 -1.57 -6.71 16.45
CA ASN A 221 -0.45 -7.61 16.57
C ASN A 221 -0.88 -8.97 17.15
N ALA A 222 -0.46 -10.04 16.53
CA ALA A 222 -0.76 -11.37 17.01
C ALA A 222 -0.12 -11.65 18.37
N SER A 223 -0.81 -12.46 19.18
CA SER A 223 -0.29 -12.91 20.46
C SER A 223 0.90 -13.87 20.28
N ASP A 224 1.97 -13.64 21.05
CA ASP A 224 3.02 -14.61 21.28
C ASP A 224 2.74 -15.36 22.58
N LYS A 225 1.82 -16.30 22.51
CA LYS A 225 1.44 -17.09 23.68
C LYS A 225 2.64 -17.74 24.35
N GLY A 226 2.77 -17.53 25.66
CA GLY A 226 3.85 -18.10 26.48
C GLY A 226 5.06 -17.19 26.65
N LEU A 227 5.12 -16.04 26.02
CA LEU A 227 6.14 -15.04 26.28
C LEU A 227 5.77 -14.15 27.49
N ASN A 228 6.79 -13.64 28.14
CA ASN A 228 6.62 -12.69 29.25
C ASN A 228 6.31 -11.30 28.67
N PHE A 229 5.17 -10.72 29.01
CA PHE A 229 4.76 -9.40 28.58
C PHE A 229 5.50 -8.24 29.25
N ASN A 230 6.18 -8.50 30.35
CA ASN A 230 6.93 -7.50 31.09
C ASN A 230 8.39 -7.44 30.66
N ILE A 231 8.62 -7.50 29.35
CA ILE A 231 9.95 -7.33 28.78
C ILE A 231 10.27 -5.83 28.77
N PRO A 232 11.40 -5.40 29.34
CA PRO A 232 11.83 -4.01 29.25
C PRO A 232 11.97 -3.53 27.81
N SER A 233 11.67 -2.25 27.57
CA SER A 233 11.82 -1.62 26.23
C SER A 233 13.23 -1.79 25.65
N THR A 234 14.25 -1.90 26.49
CA THR A 234 15.63 -2.23 26.07
C THR A 234 15.79 -3.61 25.45
N GLN A 235 14.78 -4.48 25.60
CA GLN A 235 14.72 -5.82 25.01
C GLN A 235 13.61 -5.91 23.96
N TYR A 236 13.29 -4.80 23.32
CA TYR A 236 12.22 -4.72 22.33
C TYR A 236 12.35 -5.76 21.21
N ASP A 237 13.56 -6.15 20.79
CA ASP A 237 13.82 -7.18 19.82
C ASP A 237 13.29 -8.58 20.24
N ASN A 238 13.05 -8.76 21.53
CA ASN A 238 12.43 -9.94 22.10
C ASN A 238 10.93 -9.77 22.35
N CYS A 239 10.31 -8.82 21.68
CA CYS A 239 8.92 -8.47 21.84
C CYS A 239 7.96 -9.63 21.64
N TYR A 240 6.87 -9.51 22.32
CA TYR A 240 5.84 -10.51 22.52
C TYR A 240 4.73 -10.49 21.47
N TYR A 241 4.80 -9.69 20.43
CA TYR A 241 3.90 -9.86 19.31
C TYR A 241 4.62 -10.46 18.13
N LYS A 242 3.95 -11.42 17.52
CA LYS A 242 4.52 -12.22 16.45
C LYS A 242 4.45 -11.56 15.10
N TRP A 243 3.30 -10.98 14.79
CA TRP A 243 3.04 -10.32 13.51
C TRP A 243 2.59 -8.90 13.77
N ASN A 244 3.32 -7.95 13.23
CA ASN A 244 3.04 -6.54 13.43
C ASN A 244 1.89 -6.09 12.51
N ALA A 245 0.84 -5.50 13.07
CA ALA A 245 -0.33 -5.05 12.33
C ALA A 245 -0.07 -3.67 11.69
N ILE A 246 0.92 -3.61 10.81
CA ILE A 246 1.35 -2.42 10.05
C ILE A 246 1.41 -2.80 8.57
N ASP A 247 1.41 -1.82 7.71
CA ASP A 247 1.60 -1.93 6.27
C ASP A 247 0.57 -2.86 5.60
N PRO A 248 -0.73 -2.54 5.67
CA PRO A 248 -1.74 -3.33 4.98
C PRO A 248 -1.60 -3.21 3.45
N SER A 249 -1.72 -4.33 2.75
CA SER A 249 -1.96 -4.41 1.32
C SER A 249 -3.23 -5.22 1.07
N TYR A 250 -4.22 -4.61 0.45
CA TYR A 250 -5.53 -5.21 0.23
C TYR A 250 -5.65 -5.66 -1.21
N ILE A 251 -6.04 -6.91 -1.42
CA ILE A 251 -6.24 -7.47 -2.76
C ILE A 251 -7.58 -8.18 -2.88
N ILE A 252 -8.22 -7.99 -4.04
CA ILE A 252 -9.36 -8.77 -4.51
C ILE A 252 -8.83 -9.73 -5.57
N THR A 253 -8.99 -11.03 -5.32
CA THR A 253 -8.49 -12.07 -6.24
C THR A 253 -9.42 -12.21 -7.46
N PRO A 254 -8.98 -12.86 -8.53
CA PRO A 254 -9.84 -13.19 -9.68
C PRO A 254 -11.10 -13.98 -9.31
N GLU A 255 -11.03 -14.78 -8.24
CA GLU A 255 -12.15 -15.58 -7.72
C GLU A 255 -13.09 -14.75 -6.82
N ASN A 256 -12.86 -13.43 -6.74
CA ASN A 256 -13.60 -12.53 -5.87
C ASN A 256 -13.49 -12.88 -4.37
N THR A 257 -12.35 -13.43 -3.94
CA THR A 257 -12.01 -13.50 -2.52
C THR A 257 -11.20 -12.27 -2.13
N HIS A 258 -11.38 -11.79 -0.91
CA HIS A 258 -10.75 -10.58 -0.42
C HIS A 258 -9.71 -10.94 0.64
N TRP A 259 -8.54 -10.35 0.53
CA TRP A 259 -7.41 -10.66 1.40
C TRP A 259 -6.71 -9.39 1.88
N LEU A 260 -6.30 -9.42 3.13
CA LEU A 260 -5.41 -8.44 3.74
C LEU A 260 -4.04 -9.09 3.92
N ILE A 261 -3.04 -8.48 3.30
CA ILE A 261 -1.64 -8.83 3.47
C ILE A 261 -1.03 -7.77 4.36
N TYR A 262 -0.33 -8.14 5.42
CA TYR A 262 0.25 -7.16 6.33
C TYR A 262 1.46 -7.73 7.07
N GLY A 263 2.24 -6.85 7.66
CA GLY A 263 3.40 -7.21 8.48
C GLY A 263 4.56 -6.25 8.28
N SER A 264 5.26 -5.99 9.36
CA SER A 264 6.42 -5.10 9.39
C SER A 264 7.36 -5.52 10.49
N TRP A 265 8.59 -5.79 10.14
CA TRP A 265 9.74 -6.14 11.00
C TRP A 265 9.63 -7.44 11.81
N HIS A 266 8.46 -7.83 12.28
CA HIS A 266 8.29 -8.98 13.19
C HIS A 266 7.77 -10.22 12.47
N SER A 267 8.58 -11.26 12.46
CA SER A 267 8.27 -12.63 11.98
C SER A 267 7.87 -12.76 10.50
N GLY A 268 7.70 -11.64 9.79
CA GLY A 268 7.40 -11.64 8.35
C GLY A 268 6.01 -11.13 8.00
N ILE A 269 5.56 -11.49 6.81
CA ILE A 269 4.34 -11.02 6.17
C ILE A 269 3.28 -12.11 6.21
N VAL A 270 2.05 -11.73 6.56
CA VAL A 270 0.91 -12.64 6.68
C VAL A 270 -0.20 -12.30 5.71
N ALA A 271 -0.99 -13.29 5.33
CA ALA A 271 -2.22 -13.17 4.57
C ALA A 271 -3.42 -13.57 5.43
N MET A 272 -4.45 -12.74 5.45
CA MET A 272 -5.70 -12.99 6.18
C MET A 272 -6.89 -12.82 5.24
N GLU A 273 -7.76 -13.83 5.18
CA GLU A 273 -8.97 -13.76 4.37
C GLU A 273 -10.02 -12.86 5.05
N LEU A 274 -10.66 -12.02 4.23
CA LEU A 274 -11.67 -11.08 4.65
C LEU A 274 -13.06 -11.51 4.14
N ASN A 275 -14.07 -11.12 4.87
CA ASN A 275 -15.45 -11.20 4.40
C ASN A 275 -15.66 -10.18 3.26
N VAL A 276 -16.12 -10.63 2.12
CA VAL A 276 -16.28 -9.83 0.89
C VAL A 276 -17.20 -8.62 1.10
N GLU A 277 -18.30 -8.83 1.81
CA GLU A 277 -19.30 -7.77 2.00
C GLU A 277 -18.84 -6.73 3.03
N THR A 278 -18.30 -7.18 4.15
CA THR A 278 -17.97 -6.29 5.27
C THR A 278 -16.54 -5.78 5.24
N GLY A 279 -15.61 -6.47 4.57
CA GLY A 279 -14.17 -6.17 4.62
C GLY A 279 -13.49 -6.52 5.94
N MET A 280 -14.23 -7.09 6.88
CA MET A 280 -13.69 -7.50 8.18
C MET A 280 -13.08 -8.91 8.09
N PRO A 281 -12.26 -9.33 9.05
CA PRO A 281 -11.75 -10.69 9.09
C PRO A 281 -12.88 -11.73 8.96
N LYS A 282 -12.67 -12.76 8.19
CA LYS A 282 -13.66 -13.83 7.98
C LYS A 282 -13.87 -14.67 9.24
N GLN A 283 -12.85 -14.71 10.09
CA GLN A 283 -12.89 -15.40 11.38
C GLN A 283 -12.95 -14.38 12.52
N ASP A 284 -13.56 -14.74 13.62
CA ASP A 284 -13.47 -13.97 14.87
C ASP A 284 -12.05 -14.14 15.43
N LEU A 285 -11.33 -13.04 15.55
CA LEU A 285 -9.96 -13.01 16.06
C LEU A 285 -9.90 -12.97 17.60
N GLY A 286 -11.03 -12.77 18.26
CA GLY A 286 -11.09 -12.64 19.71
C GLY A 286 -10.33 -11.41 20.23
N VAL A 287 -9.96 -11.47 21.53
CA VAL A 287 -9.11 -10.46 22.16
C VAL A 287 -7.66 -10.97 22.16
N PRO A 288 -6.71 -10.23 21.58
CA PRO A 288 -5.29 -10.58 21.67
C PRO A 288 -4.90 -10.77 23.14
N TRP A 289 -3.95 -11.69 23.40
CA TRP A 289 -3.47 -12.01 24.75
C TRP A 289 -4.48 -12.71 25.66
N ALA A 290 -5.70 -12.90 25.22
CA ALA A 290 -6.65 -13.75 25.95
C ALA A 290 -6.18 -15.21 25.94
N GLU A 291 -6.51 -15.94 26.99
CA GLU A 291 -6.23 -17.38 27.05
C GLU A 291 -6.97 -18.08 25.89
N GLY A 292 -6.22 -18.86 25.12
CA GLY A 292 -6.77 -19.58 23.96
C GLY A 292 -6.57 -18.88 22.60
N SER A 293 -6.16 -17.60 22.57
CA SER A 293 -5.80 -16.94 21.29
C SER A 293 -4.65 -17.67 20.62
N ALA A 294 -4.85 -18.05 19.36
CA ALA A 294 -3.82 -18.71 18.56
C ALA A 294 -3.34 -17.78 17.44
N PRO A 295 -2.03 -17.70 17.16
CA PRO A 295 -1.49 -16.88 16.07
C PRO A 295 -2.10 -17.19 14.69
N ALA A 296 -2.51 -18.43 14.46
CA ALA A 296 -3.15 -18.86 13.21
C ALA A 296 -4.49 -18.16 12.94
N GLU A 297 -5.17 -17.65 13.96
CA GLU A 297 -6.44 -16.93 13.84
C GLU A 297 -6.25 -15.54 13.23
N TYR A 298 -5.01 -15.01 13.28
CA TYR A 298 -4.65 -13.70 12.73
C TYR A 298 -4.21 -13.73 11.27
N GLY A 299 -4.07 -14.90 10.67
CA GLY A 299 -3.67 -15.08 9.29
C GLY A 299 -2.62 -16.18 9.11
N GLN A 300 -2.16 -16.36 7.88
CA GLN A 300 -1.14 -17.34 7.48
C GLN A 300 0.15 -16.61 7.09
N LEU A 301 1.30 -17.03 7.64
CA LEU A 301 2.60 -16.53 7.22
C LEU A 301 2.86 -16.92 5.75
N ILE A 302 3.09 -15.93 4.90
CA ILE A 302 3.31 -16.12 3.46
C ILE A 302 4.72 -15.74 3.00
N ALA A 303 5.39 -14.86 3.73
CA ALA A 303 6.77 -14.48 3.43
C ALA A 303 7.53 -14.18 4.72
N THR A 304 8.75 -14.67 4.79
CA THR A 304 9.69 -14.40 5.87
C THR A 304 11.11 -14.37 5.32
N ARG A 305 11.93 -13.49 5.83
CA ARG A 305 13.34 -13.40 5.47
C ARG A 305 14.17 -14.51 6.13
N ASP A 306 13.84 -14.82 7.38
CA ASP A 306 14.44 -15.92 8.15
C ASP A 306 13.43 -16.44 9.18
N ILE A 307 12.95 -17.64 9.01
CA ILE A 307 11.92 -18.24 9.86
C ILE A 307 12.36 -18.41 11.33
N ASN A 308 13.65 -18.40 11.60
CA ASN A 308 14.21 -18.52 12.93
C ASN A 308 14.50 -17.15 13.60
N ASN A 309 14.31 -16.06 12.85
CA ASN A 309 14.55 -14.72 13.33
C ASN A 309 13.27 -13.92 13.33
N ARG A 310 12.88 -13.40 14.48
CA ARG A 310 11.71 -12.52 14.61
C ARG A 310 11.95 -11.13 14.04
N TRP A 311 13.19 -10.70 14.02
CA TRP A 311 13.60 -9.38 13.55
C TRP A 311 13.93 -9.48 12.04
N GLN A 312 12.94 -9.30 11.22
CA GLN A 312 13.04 -9.61 9.79
C GLN A 312 13.68 -8.50 8.97
N ALA A 313 13.64 -7.26 9.42
CA ALA A 313 14.00 -6.09 8.61
C ALA A 313 13.37 -6.17 7.21
N SER A 314 12.07 -6.44 7.19
CA SER A 314 11.23 -6.47 5.98
C SER A 314 9.87 -5.87 6.29
N GLU A 315 9.40 -4.99 5.42
CA GLU A 315 8.16 -4.24 5.62
C GLU A 315 7.53 -3.79 4.29
N GLY A 316 6.41 -3.07 4.34
CA GLY A 316 5.77 -2.50 3.16
C GLY A 316 5.35 -3.54 2.12
N PRO A 317 4.62 -4.61 2.49
CA PRO A 317 4.18 -5.57 1.49
C PRO A 317 3.18 -4.92 0.53
N GLU A 318 3.38 -5.12 -0.77
CA GLU A 318 2.39 -4.81 -1.79
C GLU A 318 2.20 -6.04 -2.66
N ILE A 319 0.94 -6.51 -2.77
CA ILE A 319 0.61 -7.70 -3.54
C ILE A 319 -0.27 -7.34 -4.73
N ILE A 320 0.10 -7.86 -5.89
CA ILE A 320 -0.68 -7.72 -7.12
C ILE A 320 -0.88 -9.08 -7.78
N TYR A 321 -1.97 -9.22 -8.51
CA TYR A 321 -2.19 -10.35 -9.40
C TYR A 321 -1.98 -9.94 -10.85
N ASN A 322 -1.19 -10.70 -11.58
CA ASN A 322 -0.99 -10.50 -13.01
C ASN A 322 -1.76 -11.59 -13.78
N ALA A 323 -2.81 -11.19 -14.49
CA ALA A 323 -3.69 -12.09 -15.21
C ALA A 323 -3.01 -12.80 -16.41
N GLU A 324 -2.01 -12.18 -17.04
CA GLU A 324 -1.29 -12.77 -18.17
C GLU A 324 -0.42 -13.94 -17.73
N THR A 325 0.25 -13.80 -16.58
CA THR A 325 1.11 -14.84 -16.03
C THR A 325 0.38 -15.80 -15.08
N GLY A 326 -0.76 -15.36 -14.53
CA GLY A 326 -1.54 -16.06 -13.53
C GLY A 326 -0.78 -16.22 -12.21
N TYR A 327 0.09 -15.26 -11.86
CA TYR A 327 0.83 -15.23 -10.60
C TYR A 327 0.43 -14.03 -9.75
N TYR A 328 0.44 -14.24 -8.45
CA TYR A 328 0.56 -13.18 -7.46
C TYR A 328 2.02 -12.78 -7.33
N TYR A 329 2.29 -11.49 -7.30
CA TYR A 329 3.61 -10.92 -7.04
C TYR A 329 3.54 -10.13 -5.75
N LEU A 330 4.38 -10.50 -4.79
CA LEU A 330 4.54 -9.80 -3.52
C LEU A 330 5.84 -9.01 -3.55
N PHE A 331 5.73 -7.71 -3.43
CA PHE A 331 6.83 -6.78 -3.26
C PHE A 331 7.00 -6.49 -1.78
N VAL A 332 8.22 -6.48 -1.28
CA VAL A 332 8.55 -6.22 0.13
C VAL A 332 9.81 -5.38 0.20
N ALA A 333 9.82 -4.36 1.03
CA ALA A 333 11.01 -3.60 1.33
C ALA A 333 11.91 -4.39 2.30
N TYR A 334 13.22 -4.40 2.04
CA TYR A 334 14.23 -5.03 2.88
C TYR A 334 15.20 -3.98 3.42
N ASP A 335 15.69 -4.25 4.63
CA ASP A 335 16.64 -3.46 5.40
C ASP A 335 16.00 -2.23 6.06
N ALA A 336 16.70 -1.15 6.34
CA ALA A 336 16.21 -0.02 7.10
C ALA A 336 16.52 1.30 6.39
N LEU A 337 15.96 2.40 6.89
CA LEU A 337 16.14 3.73 6.29
C LEU A 337 17.60 4.21 6.26
N ASP A 338 18.44 3.69 7.15
CA ASP A 338 19.87 4.00 7.30
C ASP A 338 20.81 2.96 6.65
N ILE A 339 20.25 1.89 6.10
CA ILE A 339 20.95 0.85 5.35
C ILE A 339 20.40 0.88 3.92
N PRO A 340 21.10 0.38 2.89
CA PRO A 340 20.58 0.37 1.53
C PRO A 340 19.20 -0.30 1.43
N TYR A 341 18.16 0.50 1.58
CA TYR A 341 16.77 0.11 1.51
C TYR A 341 16.44 -0.35 0.10
N ASN A 342 15.91 -1.55 -0.05
CA ASN A 342 15.71 -2.13 -1.37
C ASN A 342 14.42 -2.96 -1.44
N THR A 343 13.81 -2.99 -2.63
CA THR A 343 12.61 -3.78 -2.88
C THR A 343 12.97 -5.18 -3.35
N ARG A 344 12.37 -6.18 -2.74
CA ARG A 344 12.41 -7.57 -3.18
C ARG A 344 11.05 -7.98 -3.71
N VAL A 345 11.05 -8.93 -4.64
CA VAL A 345 9.84 -9.50 -5.19
C VAL A 345 9.89 -11.02 -5.17
N CYS A 346 8.79 -11.61 -4.76
CA CYS A 346 8.53 -13.04 -4.92
C CYS A 346 7.19 -13.27 -5.62
N ARG A 347 6.93 -14.48 -6.09
CA ARG A 347 5.68 -14.81 -6.77
C ARG A 347 5.17 -16.19 -6.41
N SER A 348 3.86 -16.35 -6.43
CA SER A 348 3.19 -17.65 -6.23
C SER A 348 1.95 -17.78 -7.13
N LYS A 349 1.50 -19.00 -7.37
CA LYS A 349 0.20 -19.28 -7.98
C LYS A 349 -0.95 -19.21 -6.97
N SER A 350 -0.65 -19.21 -5.69
CA SER A 350 -1.61 -19.08 -4.59
C SER A 350 -1.38 -17.79 -3.82
N ILE A 351 -2.46 -17.18 -3.32
CA ILE A 351 -2.39 -16.00 -2.46
C ILE A 351 -1.71 -16.30 -1.11
N THR A 352 -1.69 -17.55 -0.70
CA THR A 352 -1.11 -17.99 0.57
C THR A 352 0.27 -18.66 0.43
N GLY A 353 0.89 -18.59 -0.74
CA GLY A 353 2.24 -19.12 -0.98
C GLY A 353 2.29 -20.43 -1.70
#